data_c247c7040e2e1ad40cef688219f23400
#
_entry.id   c247c7040e2e1ad40cef688219f23400
#
_cell.length_a   1.000
_cell.length_b   1.000
_cell.length_c   1.000
_cell.angle_alpha   90.00
_cell.angle_beta   90.00
_cell.angle_gamma   90.00
#
_symmetry.space_group_name_H-M   'P 1'
#
loop_
_entity.id
_entity.type
_entity.pdbx_description
1 polymer ?
#
loop_
_entity_poly.entity_id
_entity_poly.type
_entity_poly.pdbx_seq_one_letter_code
_entity_poly.pdbx_strand_id
1 'polypeptide(L)'
;AEMEKRYKLMSEFGVRNLAGFNQKLKESHEKGTPLTNPFSLDSENPEVLEELPLIVIVIDELADLMMTMGKKIEELIARLAQKARASGIHLVLATQRPSVDVITGLIKANIPVRIAFQVSSKIDSRTILDQMGAETLLGKGDMLYMPPGTSYPDRIHGAFVSDQEVHKVVNFLKAKAEPNYIDEILNPNDSANNILGQSGQSGQSGQSGEKDPLYDEAVEIVLRTKKASISYVQRNLRIGYNRAARIIEDMEKAGLVTPMQNNGNREIIPNNNNNDD
;
A
#
# COMPACT_ATOMS: atom_id res chain seq x y z
N ALA A 1 4.14 3.50 2.99
CA ALA A 1 4.13 4.97 2.98
C ALA A 1 3.68 5.50 4.34
N GLU A 2 2.40 5.33 4.81
CA GLU A 2 1.87 5.96 6.03
C GLU A 2 2.65 5.58 7.31
N MET A 3 2.95 4.30 7.52
CA MET A 3 3.78 3.85 8.63
C MET A 3 5.14 4.57 8.68
N GLU A 4 5.78 4.76 7.54
CA GLU A 4 7.08 5.43 7.44
C GLU A 4 6.98 6.94 7.68
N LYS A 5 5.90 7.57 7.21
CA LYS A 5 5.57 8.97 7.52
C LYS A 5 5.44 9.17 9.03
N ARG A 6 4.67 8.30 9.70
CA ARG A 6 4.52 8.34 11.16
C ARG A 6 5.85 8.13 11.89
N TYR A 7 6.68 7.20 11.43
CA TYR A 7 8.01 6.99 12.02
C TYR A 7 8.92 8.21 11.89
N LYS A 8 8.91 8.87 10.72
CA LYS A 8 9.68 10.11 10.52
C LYS A 8 9.24 11.20 11.49
N LEU A 9 7.92 11.43 11.61
CA LEU A 9 7.38 12.39 12.56
C LEU A 9 7.76 12.05 14.01
N MET A 10 7.55 10.81 14.44
CA MET A 10 7.91 10.38 15.80
C MET A 10 9.40 10.54 16.09
N SER A 11 10.26 10.25 15.11
CA SER A 11 11.73 10.42 15.23
C SER A 11 12.10 11.88 15.40
N GLU A 12 11.52 12.77 14.59
CA GLU A 12 11.79 14.22 14.65
C GLU A 12 11.43 14.80 16.02
N PHE A 13 10.29 14.38 16.55
CA PHE A 13 9.84 14.83 17.86
C PHE A 13 10.42 14.04 19.04
N GLY A 14 11.34 13.11 18.80
CA GLY A 14 12.02 12.34 19.84
C GLY A 14 11.12 11.42 20.65
N VAL A 15 10.03 10.92 20.06
CA VAL A 15 9.06 10.02 20.72
C VAL A 15 9.11 8.61 20.12
N ARG A 16 8.80 7.59 20.94
CA ARG A 16 8.99 6.19 20.57
C ARG A 16 7.72 5.52 20.02
N ASN A 17 6.56 6.11 20.23
CA ASN A 17 5.28 5.54 19.81
C ASN A 17 4.23 6.64 19.59
N LEU A 18 3.12 6.25 18.93
CA LEU A 18 2.03 7.15 18.60
C LEU A 18 1.39 7.81 19.84
N ALA A 19 1.25 7.07 20.94
CA ALA A 19 0.66 7.64 22.16
C ALA A 19 1.52 8.79 22.70
N GLY A 20 2.84 8.62 22.75
CA GLY A 20 3.77 9.67 23.14
C GLY A 20 3.77 10.87 22.18
N PHE A 21 3.58 10.60 20.87
CA PHE A 21 3.45 11.65 19.86
C PHE A 21 2.19 12.48 20.10
N ASN A 22 1.03 11.84 20.21
CA ASN A 22 -0.25 12.51 20.43
C ASN A 22 -0.26 13.26 21.79
N GLN A 23 0.35 12.68 22.85
CA GLN A 23 0.49 13.36 24.12
C GLN A 23 1.32 14.66 23.99
N LYS A 24 2.41 14.62 23.26
CA LYS A 24 3.26 15.80 23.03
C LYS A 24 2.53 16.87 22.22
N LEU A 25 1.74 16.49 21.21
CA LEU A 25 0.87 17.41 20.48
C LEU A 25 -0.14 18.09 21.42
N LYS A 26 -0.84 17.31 22.23
CA LYS A 26 -1.81 17.84 23.18
C LYS A 26 -1.17 18.85 24.15
N GLU A 27 -0.04 18.51 24.72
CA GLU A 27 0.71 19.43 25.59
C GLU A 27 1.14 20.72 24.91
N SER A 28 1.51 20.65 23.62
CA SER A 28 1.89 21.83 22.83
C SER A 28 0.69 22.75 22.56
N HIS A 29 -0.47 22.17 22.28
CA HIS A 29 -1.71 22.93 22.12
C HIS A 29 -2.15 23.61 23.42
N GLU A 30 -2.07 22.91 24.55
CA GLU A 30 -2.39 23.46 25.87
C GLU A 30 -1.45 24.62 26.27
N LYS A 31 -0.20 24.60 25.81
CA LYS A 31 0.79 25.67 26.01
C LYS A 31 0.65 26.83 25.03
N GLY A 32 -0.26 26.75 24.06
CA GLY A 32 -0.45 27.78 23.03
C GLY A 32 0.68 27.85 21.98
N THR A 33 1.53 26.83 21.89
CA THR A 33 2.62 26.71 20.92
C THR A 33 2.43 25.42 20.11
N PRO A 34 1.47 25.39 19.16
CA PRO A 34 1.18 24.18 18.40
C PRO A 34 2.39 23.73 17.58
N LEU A 35 2.64 22.45 17.55
CA LEU A 35 3.71 21.86 16.74
C LEU A 35 3.31 21.85 15.27
N THR A 36 4.25 22.19 14.42
CA THR A 36 4.08 22.23 12.97
C THR A 36 4.81 21.08 12.29
N ASN A 37 4.39 20.75 11.08
CA ASN A 37 4.97 19.66 10.29
C ASN A 37 6.37 20.07 9.80
N PRO A 38 7.46 19.43 10.30
CA PRO A 38 8.83 19.75 9.91
C PRO A 38 9.14 19.36 8.45
N PHE A 39 8.26 18.60 7.82
CA PHE A 39 8.37 18.16 6.42
C PHE A 39 7.39 18.88 5.50
N SER A 40 6.82 20.02 5.95
CA SER A 40 5.95 20.85 5.12
C SER A 40 6.72 21.38 3.92
N LEU A 41 6.08 21.38 2.75
CA LEU A 41 6.65 21.99 1.54
C LEU A 41 6.65 23.52 1.62
N ASP A 42 5.73 24.09 2.38
CA ASP A 42 5.65 25.54 2.66
C ASP A 42 6.34 25.81 4.00
N SER A 43 7.54 26.37 3.93
CA SER A 43 8.33 26.74 5.11
C SER A 43 7.86 28.05 5.75
N GLU A 44 7.13 28.91 5.04
CA GLU A 44 6.61 30.18 5.56
C GLU A 44 5.31 29.99 6.33
N ASN A 45 4.53 28.95 5.97
CA ASN A 45 3.25 28.62 6.61
C ASN A 45 3.11 27.11 6.84
N PRO A 46 3.94 26.53 7.73
CA PRO A 46 3.95 25.08 7.93
C PRO A 46 2.63 24.60 8.55
N GLU A 47 2.12 23.48 8.03
CA GLU A 47 0.90 22.84 8.50
C GLU A 47 0.99 22.52 10.01
N VAL A 48 -0.01 22.91 10.78
CA VAL A 48 -0.12 22.53 12.20
C VAL A 48 -0.46 21.05 12.28
N LEU A 49 0.28 20.32 13.11
CA LEU A 49 0.07 18.90 13.29
C LEU A 49 -1.15 18.63 14.18
N GLU A 50 -1.98 17.70 13.74
CA GLU A 50 -3.12 17.17 14.50
C GLU A 50 -2.80 15.79 15.08
N GLU A 51 -3.61 15.35 16.06
CA GLU A 51 -3.49 14.02 16.62
C GLU A 51 -3.68 12.94 15.55
N LEU A 52 -2.76 12.00 15.50
CA LEU A 52 -2.83 10.90 14.54
C LEU A 52 -3.71 9.78 15.10
N PRO A 53 -4.75 9.35 14.35
CA PRO A 53 -5.62 8.27 14.79
C PRO A 53 -4.93 6.91 14.72
N LEU A 54 -5.46 5.92 15.44
CA LEU A 54 -5.14 4.52 15.23
C LEU A 54 -5.66 4.08 13.85
N ILE A 55 -4.91 3.21 13.19
CA ILE A 55 -5.30 2.56 11.94
C ILE A 55 -5.52 1.08 12.22
N VAL A 56 -6.69 0.56 11.85
CA VAL A 56 -6.98 -0.87 11.89
C VAL A 56 -7.11 -1.38 10.47
N ILE A 57 -6.26 -2.34 10.11
CA ILE A 57 -6.28 -3.02 8.82
C ILE A 57 -6.92 -4.39 9.03
N VAL A 58 -8.05 -4.63 8.38
CA VAL A 58 -8.77 -5.92 8.43
C VAL A 58 -8.64 -6.60 7.08
N ILE A 59 -8.16 -7.85 7.09
CA ILE A 59 -8.11 -8.73 5.92
C ILE A 59 -8.97 -9.94 6.26
N ASP A 60 -10.12 -10.09 5.61
CA ASP A 60 -11.10 -11.13 5.94
C ASP A 60 -10.77 -12.48 5.29
N GLU A 61 -10.07 -12.51 4.15
CA GLU A 61 -9.54 -13.73 3.55
C GLU A 61 -8.09 -13.53 3.07
N LEU A 62 -7.15 -13.91 3.94
CA LEU A 62 -5.73 -13.80 3.65
C LEU A 62 -5.29 -14.69 2.48
N ALA A 63 -5.95 -15.85 2.31
CA ALA A 63 -5.60 -16.79 1.24
C ALA A 63 -5.69 -16.17 -0.15
N ASP A 64 -6.67 -15.31 -0.40
CA ASP A 64 -6.82 -14.67 -1.72
C ASP A 64 -5.65 -13.74 -2.05
N LEU A 65 -5.13 -13.02 -1.06
CA LEU A 65 -3.94 -12.20 -1.22
C LEU A 65 -2.67 -13.05 -1.41
N MET A 66 -2.54 -14.13 -0.64
CA MET A 66 -1.40 -15.05 -0.75
C MET A 66 -1.37 -15.76 -2.11
N MET A 67 -2.53 -16.12 -2.67
CA MET A 67 -2.63 -16.76 -3.97
C MET A 67 -2.31 -15.80 -5.13
N THR A 68 -2.64 -14.52 -5.00
CA THR A 68 -2.42 -13.53 -6.07
C THR A 68 -1.03 -12.93 -6.04
N MET A 69 -0.47 -12.66 -4.87
CA MET A 69 0.79 -11.91 -4.71
C MET A 69 1.90 -12.72 -4.03
N GLY A 70 1.60 -13.87 -3.44
CA GLY A 70 2.55 -14.81 -2.83
C GLY A 70 3.53 -14.16 -1.85
N LYS A 71 4.83 -14.39 -2.06
CA LYS A 71 5.91 -13.91 -1.18
C LYS A 71 5.90 -12.40 -0.96
N LYS A 72 5.46 -11.61 -1.93
CA LYS A 72 5.45 -10.15 -1.81
C LYS A 72 4.49 -9.69 -0.72
N ILE A 73 3.29 -10.25 -0.64
CA ILE A 73 2.34 -9.90 0.41
C ILE A 73 2.78 -10.42 1.77
N GLU A 74 3.37 -11.62 1.81
CA GLU A 74 3.95 -12.19 3.03
C GLU A 74 4.99 -11.27 3.65
N GLU A 75 5.96 -10.80 2.86
CA GLU A 75 7.00 -9.86 3.30
C GLU A 75 6.43 -8.52 3.77
N LEU A 76 5.41 -8.00 3.08
CA LEU A 76 4.75 -6.76 3.46
C LEU A 76 4.00 -6.89 4.79
N ILE A 77 3.28 -7.99 5.00
CA ILE A 77 2.58 -8.27 6.26
C ILE A 77 3.59 -8.44 7.39
N ALA A 78 4.65 -9.22 7.19
CA ALA A 78 5.70 -9.39 8.18
C ALA A 78 6.36 -8.06 8.57
N ARG A 79 6.68 -7.22 7.60
CA ARG A 79 7.24 -5.87 7.82
C ARG A 79 6.27 -4.96 8.58
N LEU A 80 4.98 -5.01 8.25
CA LEU A 80 3.96 -4.29 8.99
C LEU A 80 3.88 -4.80 10.43
N ALA A 81 3.74 -6.12 10.64
CA ALA A 81 3.60 -6.71 11.96
C ALA A 81 4.79 -6.39 12.89
N GLN A 82 6.01 -6.36 12.34
CA GLN A 82 7.22 -6.00 13.09
C GLN A 82 7.27 -4.54 13.56
N LYS A 83 6.76 -3.62 12.74
CA LYS A 83 6.95 -2.17 12.94
C LYS A 83 5.66 -1.41 13.24
N ALA A 84 4.51 -1.92 12.84
CA ALA A 84 3.25 -1.17 12.87
C ALA A 84 2.78 -0.78 14.26
N ARG A 85 3.06 -1.60 15.29
CA ARG A 85 2.61 -1.37 16.67
C ARG A 85 2.97 0.01 17.20
N ALA A 86 4.23 0.42 17.04
CA ALA A 86 4.68 1.72 17.54
C ALA A 86 4.04 2.90 16.80
N SER A 87 3.71 2.72 15.51
CA SER A 87 3.04 3.73 14.68
C SER A 87 1.51 3.73 14.83
N GLY A 88 0.95 2.91 15.72
CA GLY A 88 -0.49 2.83 15.98
C GLY A 88 -1.28 2.15 14.85
N ILE A 89 -0.67 1.22 14.12
CA ILE A 89 -1.32 0.43 13.08
C ILE A 89 -1.51 -1.00 13.60
N HIS A 90 -2.75 -1.48 13.55
CA HIS A 90 -3.15 -2.80 14.02
C HIS A 90 -3.61 -3.67 12.85
N LEU A 91 -3.29 -4.95 12.90
CA LEU A 91 -3.64 -5.92 11.89
C LEU A 91 -4.61 -6.96 12.46
N VAL A 92 -5.70 -7.21 11.75
CA VAL A 92 -6.63 -8.33 11.97
C VAL A 92 -6.64 -9.14 10.68
N LEU A 93 -6.05 -10.34 10.72
CA LEU A 93 -5.97 -11.23 9.57
C LEU A 93 -6.88 -12.43 9.82
N ALA A 94 -7.76 -12.71 8.88
CA ALA A 94 -8.62 -13.88 8.91
C ALA A 94 -8.45 -14.72 7.63
N THR A 95 -8.75 -16.01 7.73
CA THR A 95 -8.80 -16.91 6.58
C THR A 95 -9.69 -18.10 6.89
N GLN A 96 -10.39 -18.60 5.89
CA GLN A 96 -11.14 -19.85 5.91
C GLN A 96 -10.32 -21.02 5.33
N ARG A 97 -9.07 -20.75 4.89
CA ARG A 97 -8.17 -21.74 4.30
C ARG A 97 -6.88 -21.86 5.13
N PRO A 98 -6.92 -22.61 6.25
CA PRO A 98 -5.79 -22.74 7.16
C PRO A 98 -4.72 -23.70 6.60
N SER A 99 -4.13 -23.35 5.47
CA SER A 99 -3.01 -24.11 4.87
C SER A 99 -1.66 -23.52 5.25
N VAL A 100 -0.60 -24.31 5.15
CA VAL A 100 0.78 -23.87 5.43
C VAL A 100 1.28 -22.81 4.45
N ASP A 101 0.69 -22.74 3.26
CA ASP A 101 1.01 -21.72 2.25
C ASP A 101 0.35 -20.36 2.55
N VAL A 102 -0.69 -20.36 3.38
CA VAL A 102 -1.40 -19.15 3.82
C VAL A 102 -0.91 -18.69 5.18
N ILE A 103 -0.86 -19.61 6.16
CA ILE A 103 -0.39 -19.34 7.53
C ILE A 103 1.07 -19.83 7.63
N THR A 104 1.96 -19.08 6.99
CA THR A 104 3.37 -19.43 6.89
C THR A 104 4.11 -19.24 8.21
N GLY A 105 5.31 -19.81 8.31
CA GLY A 105 6.19 -19.62 9.46
C GLY A 105 6.54 -18.13 9.69
N LEU A 106 6.68 -17.36 8.62
CA LEU A 106 6.98 -15.93 8.70
C LEU A 106 5.80 -15.13 9.27
N ILE A 107 4.58 -15.45 8.84
CA ILE A 107 3.34 -14.87 9.40
C ILE A 107 3.23 -15.20 10.89
N LYS A 108 3.37 -16.48 11.26
CA LYS A 108 3.27 -16.93 12.66
C LYS A 108 4.31 -16.31 13.58
N ALA A 109 5.53 -16.11 13.10
CA ALA A 109 6.61 -15.49 13.87
C ALA A 109 6.34 -14.02 14.21
N ASN A 110 5.60 -13.31 13.35
CA ASN A 110 5.35 -11.87 13.48
C ASN A 110 3.95 -11.54 14.02
N ILE A 111 3.02 -12.49 13.97
CA ILE A 111 1.67 -12.38 14.51
C ILE A 111 1.48 -13.47 15.56
N PRO A 112 1.90 -13.22 16.81
CA PRO A 112 1.91 -14.25 17.85
C PRO A 112 0.53 -14.55 18.43
N VAL A 113 -0.39 -13.60 18.36
CA VAL A 113 -1.79 -13.79 18.81
C VAL A 113 -2.55 -14.57 17.76
N ARG A 114 -3.18 -15.66 18.15
CA ARG A 114 -3.93 -16.52 17.23
C ARG A 114 -5.25 -16.93 17.84
N ILE A 115 -6.25 -17.02 16.98
CA ILE A 115 -7.58 -17.52 17.32
C ILE A 115 -7.92 -18.60 16.31
N ALA A 116 -8.31 -19.77 16.78
CA ALA A 116 -8.88 -20.82 15.95
C ALA A 116 -10.32 -21.10 16.38
N PHE A 117 -11.25 -20.95 15.47
CA PHE A 117 -12.59 -21.51 15.57
C PHE A 117 -12.55 -22.98 15.18
N GLN A 118 -13.70 -23.66 15.21
CA GLN A 118 -13.79 -25.05 14.81
C GLN A 118 -13.25 -25.26 13.41
N VAL A 119 -12.37 -26.25 13.25
CA VAL A 119 -11.79 -26.67 11.98
C VAL A 119 -12.09 -28.13 11.67
N SER A 120 -11.91 -28.55 10.42
CA SER A 120 -12.28 -29.88 9.96
C SER A 120 -11.28 -30.97 10.38
N SER A 121 -10.02 -30.61 10.63
CA SER A 121 -8.98 -31.58 10.90
C SER A 121 -7.96 -31.14 11.96
N LYS A 122 -7.28 -32.13 12.53
CA LYS A 122 -6.12 -31.89 13.42
C LYS A 122 -4.97 -31.19 12.71
N ILE A 123 -4.86 -31.33 11.38
CA ILE A 123 -3.83 -30.69 10.59
C ILE A 123 -4.10 -29.20 10.53
N ASP A 124 -5.34 -28.80 10.31
CA ASP A 124 -5.75 -27.40 10.27
C ASP A 124 -5.52 -26.73 11.63
N SER A 125 -5.88 -27.42 12.73
CA SER A 125 -5.60 -26.92 14.09
C SER A 125 -4.09 -26.68 14.30
N ARG A 126 -3.24 -27.63 13.91
CA ARG A 126 -1.78 -27.46 14.00
C ARG A 126 -1.26 -26.35 13.11
N THR A 127 -1.83 -26.15 11.94
CA THR A 127 -1.43 -25.06 11.04
C THR A 127 -1.66 -23.69 11.70
N ILE A 128 -2.76 -23.51 12.41
CA ILE A 128 -3.09 -22.26 13.10
C ILE A 128 -2.34 -22.15 14.44
N LEU A 129 -2.49 -23.14 15.32
CA LEU A 129 -2.10 -23.05 16.73
C LEU A 129 -0.79 -23.77 17.07
N ASP A 130 -0.17 -24.45 16.10
CA ASP A 130 0.97 -25.37 16.29
C ASP A 130 0.61 -26.60 17.15
N GLN A 131 -0.68 -26.80 17.50
CA GLN A 131 -1.19 -27.91 18.29
C GLN A 131 -2.60 -28.30 17.88
N MET A 132 -3.03 -29.50 18.30
CA MET A 132 -4.39 -30.01 18.09
C MET A 132 -5.37 -29.38 19.08
N GLY A 133 -6.66 -29.48 18.80
CA GLY A 133 -7.74 -29.10 19.70
C GLY A 133 -8.87 -28.36 19.03
N ALA A 134 -8.58 -27.52 18.03
CA ALA A 134 -9.62 -26.75 17.36
C ALA A 134 -10.62 -27.61 16.57
N GLU A 135 -10.23 -28.82 16.17
CA GLU A 135 -11.12 -29.80 15.53
C GLU A 135 -12.20 -30.37 16.47
N THR A 136 -12.04 -30.17 17.78
CA THR A 136 -12.99 -30.69 18.80
C THR A 136 -13.93 -29.59 19.32
N LEU A 137 -13.81 -28.38 18.83
CA LEU A 137 -14.66 -27.26 19.20
C LEU A 137 -16.11 -27.46 18.75
N LEU A 138 -17.04 -26.82 19.42
CA LEU A 138 -18.48 -26.99 19.22
C LEU A 138 -19.05 -26.12 18.08
N GLY A 139 -18.26 -25.19 17.54
CA GLY A 139 -18.74 -24.18 16.60
C GLY A 139 -19.48 -23.02 17.28
N LYS A 140 -20.16 -22.19 16.48
CA LYS A 140 -21.00 -21.06 16.95
C LYS A 140 -20.28 -20.11 17.93
N GLY A 141 -19.01 -19.81 17.68
CA GLY A 141 -18.21 -18.92 18.51
C GLY A 141 -17.32 -19.58 19.54
N ASP A 142 -17.38 -20.91 19.70
CA ASP A 142 -16.40 -21.66 20.49
C ASP A 142 -15.04 -21.62 19.82
N MET A 143 -14.02 -21.17 20.53
CA MET A 143 -12.70 -20.89 19.97
C MET A 143 -11.57 -21.22 20.94
N LEU A 144 -10.39 -21.46 20.38
CA LEU A 144 -9.13 -21.50 21.10
C LEU A 144 -8.38 -20.18 20.84
N TYR A 145 -8.10 -19.45 21.90
CA TYR A 145 -7.34 -18.20 21.87
C TYR A 145 -5.93 -18.45 22.41
N MET A 146 -4.93 -18.14 21.60
CA MET A 146 -3.52 -18.20 21.98
C MET A 146 -3.00 -16.79 22.21
N PRO A 147 -2.83 -16.37 23.46
CA PRO A 147 -2.23 -15.07 23.78
C PRO A 147 -0.74 -15.06 23.48
N PRO A 148 -0.13 -13.85 23.30
CA PRO A 148 1.30 -13.75 23.03
C PRO A 148 2.12 -14.25 24.23
N GLY A 149 3.19 -15.02 23.94
CA GLY A 149 4.13 -15.49 24.98
C GLY A 149 3.68 -16.73 25.75
N THR A 150 2.57 -17.36 25.38
CA THR A 150 2.13 -18.65 25.92
C THR A 150 2.20 -19.75 24.87
N SER A 151 2.36 -21.00 25.34
CA SER A 151 2.31 -22.20 24.51
C SER A 151 0.96 -22.91 24.56
N TYR A 152 0.06 -22.47 25.44
CA TYR A 152 -1.24 -23.11 25.66
C TYR A 152 -2.35 -22.12 25.33
N PRO A 153 -3.32 -22.52 24.48
CA PRO A 153 -4.48 -21.70 24.21
C PRO A 153 -5.52 -21.78 25.31
N ASP A 154 -6.19 -20.67 25.56
CA ASP A 154 -7.38 -20.59 26.39
C ASP A 154 -8.61 -20.91 25.54
N ARG A 155 -9.51 -21.78 26.04
CA ARG A 155 -10.79 -22.00 25.40
C ARG A 155 -11.77 -20.92 25.81
N ILE A 156 -12.26 -20.18 24.85
CA ILE A 156 -13.20 -19.08 25.03
C ILE A 156 -14.44 -19.34 24.19
N HIS A 157 -15.61 -19.08 24.74
CA HIS A 157 -16.86 -19.17 23.99
C HIS A 157 -17.34 -17.77 23.64
N GLY A 158 -17.11 -17.35 22.39
CA GLY A 158 -17.62 -16.12 21.82
C GLY A 158 -19.13 -16.22 21.55
N ALA A 159 -19.80 -15.07 21.49
CA ALA A 159 -21.18 -15.02 21.09
C ALA A 159 -21.35 -15.42 19.61
N PHE A 160 -22.38 -16.17 19.29
CA PHE A 160 -22.81 -16.34 17.91
C PHE A 160 -23.51 -15.06 17.44
N VAL A 161 -23.10 -14.57 16.28
CA VAL A 161 -23.68 -13.40 15.63
C VAL A 161 -24.37 -13.84 14.35
N SER A 162 -25.65 -13.60 14.24
CA SER A 162 -26.45 -13.92 13.05
C SER A 162 -26.32 -12.83 11.98
N ASP A 163 -26.59 -13.18 10.71
CA ASP A 163 -26.60 -12.22 9.60
C ASP A 163 -27.56 -11.03 9.86
N GLN A 164 -28.69 -11.31 10.51
CA GLN A 164 -29.65 -10.26 10.87
C GLN A 164 -29.08 -9.27 11.87
N GLU A 165 -28.26 -9.73 12.83
CA GLU A 165 -27.58 -8.85 13.80
C GLU A 165 -26.51 -8.04 13.12
N VAL A 166 -25.73 -8.65 12.22
CA VAL A 166 -24.74 -7.91 11.41
C VAL A 166 -25.44 -6.80 10.62
N HIS A 167 -26.54 -7.10 9.94
CA HIS A 167 -27.30 -6.10 9.18
C HIS A 167 -27.84 -4.96 10.07
N LYS A 168 -28.32 -5.27 11.26
CA LYS A 168 -28.79 -4.23 12.21
C LYS A 168 -27.65 -3.29 12.62
N VAL A 169 -26.48 -3.83 12.97
CA VAL A 169 -25.32 -3.03 13.34
C VAL A 169 -24.84 -2.17 12.17
N VAL A 170 -24.73 -2.74 10.97
CA VAL A 170 -24.31 -2.01 9.76
C VAL A 170 -25.29 -0.87 9.46
N ASN A 171 -26.59 -1.13 9.47
CA ASN A 171 -27.62 -0.11 9.21
C ASN A 171 -27.58 1.00 10.28
N PHE A 172 -27.37 0.64 11.54
CA PHE A 172 -27.21 1.63 12.63
C PHE A 172 -26.00 2.53 12.41
N LEU A 173 -24.84 1.95 12.02
CA LEU A 173 -23.63 2.72 11.74
C LEU A 173 -23.79 3.63 10.52
N LYS A 174 -24.40 3.13 9.43
CA LYS A 174 -24.73 3.94 8.24
C LYS A 174 -25.65 5.10 8.51
N ALA A 175 -26.58 4.94 9.44
CA ALA A 175 -27.49 6.02 9.84
C ALA A 175 -26.80 7.12 10.69
N LYS A 176 -25.64 6.83 11.28
CA LYS A 176 -24.92 7.79 12.12
C LYS A 176 -23.99 8.73 11.35
N ALA A 177 -23.33 8.23 10.33
CA ALA A 177 -22.36 9.01 9.55
C ALA A 177 -22.16 8.40 8.17
N GLU A 178 -21.90 9.25 7.19
CA GLU A 178 -21.40 8.87 5.88
C GLU A 178 -19.93 8.42 6.01
N PRO A 179 -19.48 7.41 5.22
CA PRO A 179 -18.08 7.02 5.23
C PRO A 179 -17.20 8.09 4.58
N ASN A 180 -16.10 8.41 5.23
CA ASN A 180 -15.09 9.29 4.66
C ASN A 180 -14.00 8.45 4.00
N TYR A 181 -14.10 8.26 2.69
CA TYR A 181 -13.11 7.51 1.92
C TYR A 181 -11.88 8.36 1.59
N ILE A 182 -10.73 7.72 1.60
CA ILE A 182 -9.48 8.34 1.13
C ILE A 182 -9.39 8.02 -0.37
N ASP A 183 -9.70 8.99 -1.22
CA ASP A 183 -9.79 8.83 -2.67
C ASP A 183 -8.48 8.33 -3.31
N GLU A 184 -7.34 8.72 -2.76
CA GLU A 184 -6.01 8.30 -3.21
C GLU A 184 -5.79 6.77 -3.13
N ILE A 185 -6.48 6.09 -2.19
CA ILE A 185 -6.41 4.61 -2.07
C ILE A 185 -7.29 3.95 -3.13
N LEU A 186 -8.37 4.60 -3.56
CA LEU A 186 -9.34 4.06 -4.50
C LEU A 186 -8.91 4.23 -5.97
N ASN A 187 -7.96 5.15 -6.24
CA ASN A 187 -7.42 5.40 -7.57
C ASN A 187 -6.14 4.58 -7.80
N PRO A 188 -6.23 3.40 -8.45
CA PRO A 188 -5.08 2.50 -8.61
C PRO A 188 -3.97 3.07 -9.51
N ASN A 189 -4.23 4.11 -10.29
CA ASN A 189 -3.26 4.67 -11.24
C ASN A 189 -2.14 5.48 -10.55
N ASP A 190 -2.40 6.10 -9.39
CA ASP A 190 -1.39 6.87 -8.65
C ASP A 190 -0.65 6.02 -7.61
N SER A 191 -1.32 5.02 -7.04
CA SER A 191 -0.75 4.17 -5.98
C SER A 191 0.14 3.04 -6.49
N ALA A 192 -0.14 2.47 -7.67
CA ALA A 192 0.66 1.37 -8.24
C ALA A 192 2.06 1.83 -8.68
N ASN A 193 2.20 3.08 -9.12
CA ASN A 193 3.49 3.65 -9.51
C ASN A 193 4.37 3.99 -8.29
N ASN A 194 3.78 4.29 -7.12
CA ASN A 194 4.52 4.58 -5.89
C ASN A 194 4.95 3.32 -5.10
N ILE A 195 4.23 2.21 -5.23
CA ILE A 195 4.54 0.98 -4.48
C ILE A 195 5.58 0.11 -5.22
N LEU A 196 5.65 0.21 -6.55
CA LEU A 196 6.58 -0.58 -7.38
C LEU A 196 7.91 0.15 -7.71
N GLY A 197 8.05 1.43 -7.34
CA GLY A 197 9.14 2.31 -7.80
C GLY A 197 10.20 2.72 -6.80
N GLN A 198 10.19 2.31 -5.52
CA GLN A 198 11.23 2.70 -4.57
C GLN A 198 12.20 1.57 -4.21
N SER A 199 12.94 1.13 -5.20
CA SER A 199 14.36 0.80 -5.03
C SER A 199 15.13 1.60 -6.10
N GLY A 200 15.58 2.80 -5.73
CA GLY A 200 16.50 3.61 -6.56
C GLY A 200 15.98 5.01 -6.93
N GLN A 201 16.42 6.00 -6.14
CA GLN A 201 16.62 7.43 -6.45
C GLN A 201 15.51 8.28 -7.07
N SER A 202 15.08 9.23 -6.23
CA SER A 202 14.72 10.65 -6.50
C SER A 202 14.48 11.09 -7.94
N GLY A 203 13.26 11.59 -8.20
CA GLY A 203 12.93 12.38 -9.40
C GLY A 203 11.46 12.75 -9.42
N GLN A 204 11.20 13.98 -9.04
CA GLN A 204 9.96 14.74 -8.96
C GLN A 204 8.84 14.35 -9.92
N SER A 205 7.66 14.22 -9.35
CA SER A 205 6.35 14.25 -10.01
C SER A 205 6.01 15.69 -10.40
N GLY A 206 5.79 15.95 -11.67
CA GLY A 206 5.20 17.20 -12.18
C GLY A 206 3.89 16.89 -12.84
N GLN A 207 2.82 17.47 -12.33
CA GLN A 207 1.53 17.60 -12.99
C GLN A 207 1.57 18.67 -14.07
N SER A 208 0.69 18.44 -15.06
CA SER A 208 0.13 19.43 -16.01
C SER A 208 1.06 20.11 -17.01
N GLY A 209 0.88 19.75 -18.29
CA GLY A 209 1.06 20.69 -19.42
C GLY A 209 2.48 21.04 -19.86
N GLU A 210 3.51 20.70 -19.12
CA GLU A 210 4.89 20.93 -19.54
C GLU A 210 5.48 19.67 -20.15
N LYS A 211 6.03 19.81 -21.36
CA LYS A 211 6.77 18.75 -22.04
C LYS A 211 7.95 18.32 -21.17
N ASP A 212 8.23 17.01 -21.14
CA ASP A 212 9.40 16.48 -20.42
C ASP A 212 10.67 17.27 -20.85
N PRO A 213 11.52 17.71 -19.90
CA PRO A 213 12.72 18.50 -20.22
C PRO A 213 13.65 17.83 -21.29
N LEU A 214 13.57 16.51 -21.43
CA LEU A 214 14.32 15.75 -22.42
C LEU A 214 13.52 15.48 -23.71
N TYR A 215 12.31 16.05 -23.84
CA TYR A 215 11.45 15.81 -25.00
C TYR A 215 12.11 16.28 -26.31
N ASP A 216 12.66 17.51 -26.34
CA ASP A 216 13.27 18.08 -27.53
C ASP A 216 14.53 17.31 -27.93
N GLU A 217 15.35 16.89 -26.98
CA GLU A 217 16.53 16.04 -27.22
C GLU A 217 16.13 14.66 -27.75
N ALA A 218 15.06 14.08 -27.21
CA ALA A 218 14.51 12.82 -27.71
C ALA A 218 13.98 12.96 -29.15
N VAL A 219 13.29 14.05 -29.48
CA VAL A 219 12.81 14.36 -30.84
C VAL A 219 14.00 14.45 -31.82
N GLU A 220 15.06 15.17 -31.44
CA GLU A 220 16.26 15.28 -32.28
C GLU A 220 16.91 13.92 -32.53
N ILE A 221 17.03 13.08 -31.49
CA ILE A 221 17.60 11.73 -31.64
C ILE A 221 16.73 10.88 -32.57
N VAL A 222 15.41 10.89 -32.41
CA VAL A 222 14.48 10.11 -33.22
C VAL A 222 14.50 10.55 -34.67
N LEU A 223 14.46 11.85 -34.93
CA LEU A 223 14.49 12.40 -36.29
C LEU A 223 15.83 12.12 -37.02
N ARG A 224 16.95 12.30 -36.32
CA ARG A 224 18.31 12.07 -36.86
C ARG A 224 18.55 10.59 -37.17
N THR A 225 18.10 9.68 -36.32
CA THR A 225 18.40 8.25 -36.43
C THR A 225 17.32 7.46 -37.16
N LYS A 226 16.16 8.09 -37.41
CA LYS A 226 14.96 7.48 -37.99
C LYS A 226 14.47 6.23 -37.24
N LYS A 227 14.71 6.18 -35.93
CA LYS A 227 14.30 5.07 -35.04
C LYS A 227 13.43 5.54 -33.94
N ALA A 228 12.10 5.37 -34.07
CA ALA A 228 11.10 5.74 -33.10
C ALA A 228 10.73 4.54 -32.19
N SER A 229 11.70 4.01 -31.42
CA SER A 229 11.44 2.93 -30.47
C SER A 229 11.77 3.33 -29.02
N ILE A 230 10.92 2.90 -28.08
CA ILE A 230 11.08 3.18 -26.65
C ILE A 230 12.48 2.75 -26.16
N SER A 231 12.91 1.54 -26.51
CA SER A 231 14.22 1.00 -26.12
C SER A 231 15.39 1.78 -26.71
N TYR A 232 15.20 2.41 -27.86
CA TYR A 232 16.23 3.23 -28.47
C TYR A 232 16.41 4.57 -27.76
N VAL A 233 15.30 5.26 -27.46
CA VAL A 233 15.27 6.51 -26.69
C VAL A 233 15.79 6.27 -25.28
N GLN A 234 15.35 5.20 -24.61
CA GLN A 234 15.83 4.79 -23.30
C GLN A 234 17.37 4.69 -23.24
N ARG A 235 17.98 4.01 -24.22
CA ARG A 235 19.44 3.81 -24.23
C ARG A 235 20.23 5.07 -24.53
N ASN A 236 19.75 5.90 -25.44
CA ASN A 236 20.47 7.12 -25.83
C ASN A 236 20.39 8.19 -24.74
N LEU A 237 19.22 8.38 -24.12
CA LEU A 237 19.03 9.37 -23.07
C LEU A 237 19.35 8.82 -21.66
N ARG A 238 19.67 7.54 -21.54
CA ARG A 238 19.93 6.84 -20.24
C ARG A 238 18.83 7.04 -19.23
N ILE A 239 17.58 7.00 -19.64
CA ILE A 239 16.38 7.17 -18.82
C ILE A 239 15.65 5.86 -18.60
N GLY A 240 14.73 5.82 -17.62
CA GLY A 240 13.89 4.65 -17.38
C GLY A 240 12.91 4.37 -18.54
N TYR A 241 12.51 3.10 -18.72
CA TYR A 241 11.61 2.67 -19.79
C TYR A 241 10.29 3.47 -19.80
N ASN A 242 9.67 3.69 -18.63
CA ASN A 242 8.40 4.41 -18.52
C ASN A 242 8.50 5.89 -18.93
N ARG A 243 9.65 6.53 -18.66
CA ARG A 243 9.90 7.91 -19.11
C ARG A 243 10.11 7.97 -20.62
N ALA A 244 10.86 7.05 -21.17
CA ALA A 244 11.05 6.92 -22.62
C ALA A 244 9.72 6.61 -23.33
N ALA A 245 8.86 5.77 -22.74
CA ALA A 245 7.54 5.45 -23.27
C ALA A 245 6.66 6.71 -23.35
N ARG A 246 6.57 7.50 -22.27
CA ARG A 246 5.81 8.76 -22.24
C ARG A 246 6.31 9.76 -23.29
N ILE A 247 7.62 9.93 -23.42
CA ILE A 247 8.20 10.83 -24.42
C ILE A 247 7.79 10.40 -25.84
N ILE A 248 7.82 9.09 -26.15
CA ILE A 248 7.40 8.57 -27.45
C ILE A 248 5.88 8.72 -27.65
N GLU A 249 5.06 8.52 -26.60
CA GLU A 249 3.61 8.77 -26.66
C GLU A 249 3.28 10.25 -26.88
N ASP A 250 4.04 11.14 -26.30
CA ASP A 250 3.87 12.59 -26.53
C ASP A 250 4.31 13.00 -27.94
N MET A 251 5.34 12.33 -28.53
CA MET A 251 5.68 12.48 -29.94
C MET A 251 4.56 11.95 -30.85
N GLU A 252 3.89 10.87 -30.47
CA GLU A 252 2.75 10.31 -31.20
C GLU A 252 1.56 11.28 -31.17
N LYS A 253 1.22 11.83 -30.00
CA LYS A 253 0.19 12.88 -29.86
C LYS A 253 0.52 14.15 -30.63
N ALA A 254 1.80 14.51 -30.72
CA ALA A 254 2.28 15.65 -31.49
C ALA A 254 2.35 15.37 -33.02
N GLY A 255 2.03 14.15 -33.47
CA GLY A 255 2.04 13.80 -34.89
C GLY A 255 3.43 13.64 -35.50
N LEU A 256 4.47 13.45 -34.68
CA LEU A 256 5.84 13.24 -35.15
C LEU A 256 6.13 11.78 -35.49
N VAL A 257 5.42 10.86 -34.85
CA VAL A 257 5.54 9.42 -35.10
C VAL A 257 4.16 8.77 -35.21
N THR A 258 4.06 7.67 -35.96
CA THR A 258 2.82 6.92 -36.12
C THR A 258 2.48 6.12 -34.87
N PRO A 259 1.19 5.77 -34.63
CA PRO A 259 0.82 4.76 -33.65
C PRO A 259 1.58 3.45 -33.84
N MET A 260 1.72 2.68 -32.75
CA MET A 260 2.41 1.40 -32.81
C MET A 260 1.72 0.44 -33.77
N GLN A 261 2.43 0.01 -34.80
CA GLN A 261 1.97 -0.94 -35.81
C GLN A 261 1.99 -2.39 -35.27
N ASN A 262 1.31 -3.31 -35.93
CA ASN A 262 1.24 -4.74 -35.56
C ASN A 262 2.61 -5.45 -35.49
N ASN A 263 3.64 -4.87 -36.09
CA ASN A 263 5.04 -5.36 -36.06
C ASN A 263 5.85 -4.77 -34.86
N GLY A 264 5.23 -3.99 -33.98
CA GLY A 264 5.87 -3.35 -32.83
C GLY A 264 6.70 -2.10 -33.16
N ASN A 265 6.71 -1.64 -34.41
CA ASN A 265 7.47 -0.48 -34.86
C ASN A 265 6.58 0.77 -35.02
N ARG A 266 7.17 1.95 -34.85
CA ARG A 266 6.58 3.25 -35.16
C ARG A 266 7.42 3.89 -36.27
N GLU A 267 6.77 4.58 -37.18
CA GLU A 267 7.39 5.31 -38.27
C GLU A 267 7.34 6.81 -38.02
N ILE A 268 8.32 7.54 -38.52
CA ILE A 268 8.37 9.00 -38.42
C ILE A 268 7.49 9.58 -39.51
N ILE A 269 6.61 10.50 -39.18
CA ILE A 269 5.78 11.22 -40.10
C ILE A 269 6.62 12.39 -40.63
N PRO A 270 6.92 12.40 -41.96
CA PRO A 270 7.70 13.51 -42.53
C PRO A 270 6.91 14.82 -42.41
N ASN A 271 7.52 15.82 -41.78
CA ASN A 271 6.93 17.16 -41.66
C ASN A 271 7.04 17.83 -43.06
N ASN A 272 5.95 17.87 -43.79
CA ASN A 272 5.85 18.58 -45.08
C ASN A 272 5.66 20.10 -44.82
N ASN A 273 6.65 20.76 -44.24
CA ASN A 273 6.76 22.20 -44.22
C ASN A 273 8.06 22.61 -44.89
N ASN A 274 8.13 22.40 -46.19
CA ASN A 274 8.95 23.18 -47.13
C ASN A 274 8.02 23.59 -48.25
N ASN A 275 7.39 24.73 -48.08
CA ASN A 275 6.95 25.56 -49.20
C ASN A 275 7.57 26.92 -49.02
N ASP A 276 8.46 27.19 -50.00
CA ASP A 276 8.55 28.39 -50.80
C ASP A 276 8.72 29.73 -50.07
N ASP A 277 9.88 30.31 -50.06
CA ASP A 277 10.38 31.33 -51.03
C ASP A 277 11.82 31.76 -50.64
#